data_251539ab7aa5587acc6cf4ca80d58cca
#
_entry.id   251539ab7aa5587acc6cf4ca80d58cca
#
_cell.length_a   1.000
_cell.length_b   1.000
_cell.length_c   1.000
_cell.angle_alpha   90.00
_cell.angle_beta   90.00
_cell.angle_gamma   90.00
#
_symmetry.space_group_name_H-M   'P 1'
#
loop_
_entity.id
_entity.type
_entity.pdbx_description
1 polymer ?
#
loop_
_entity_poly.entity_id
_entity_poly.type
_entity_poly.pdbx_seq_one_letter_code
_entity_poly.pdbx_strand_id
1 'polypeptide(L)'
;GTKDPDGGTIARNPDGSARGTLREPSAMNLIMNHAPDRTIKDDVAAIAWASDRYLESGVTAATDAWVEPGMAEAYIAADKSGALKIDMDLFLLAQPDSWRERVSYFAKLRKEIEGLGAGSKLACKTIKIIGDGALSAGTAALLSPYLDDPSSSGLLIWEDDEVLDAAVLFDSQGYQLHMHAIGDAAVRQALDTIEKMAAINSKWDRRPVIVHAQLIDPQDLPRFASLGVIANYQPLWTYLDPMNKELIAPRLGDARNAQQYQLASMVKSGARLSYGSDWPVTSYIPLAALAVPTHRQSPDRLP
;
A
#
# COMPACT_ATOMS: atom_id res chain seq x y z
N GLY A 1 31.13 15.21 -3.14
CA GLY A 1 30.21 14.08 -3.05
C GLY A 1 28.87 14.44 -3.68
N THR A 2 28.06 13.46 -4.03
CA THR A 2 26.72 13.65 -4.58
C THR A 2 25.85 14.39 -3.58
N LYS A 3 25.13 15.43 -4.02
CA LYS A 3 24.15 16.15 -3.18
C LYS A 3 22.87 15.33 -3.04
N ASP A 4 22.10 15.60 -1.99
CA ASP A 4 20.77 15.05 -1.86
C ASP A 4 19.88 15.58 -3.00
N PRO A 5 19.13 14.72 -3.69
CA PRO A 5 18.18 15.16 -4.70
C PRO A 5 16.92 15.75 -4.04
N ASP A 6 16.17 16.55 -4.79
CA ASP A 6 14.89 17.09 -4.32
C ASP A 6 13.94 15.93 -3.96
N GLY A 7 13.37 15.97 -2.76
CA GLY A 7 12.49 14.92 -2.25
C GLY A 7 13.18 13.60 -1.86
N GLY A 8 14.51 13.59 -1.70
CA GLY A 8 15.24 12.40 -1.25
C GLY A 8 16.47 12.73 -0.41
N THR A 9 16.93 11.78 0.40
CA THR A 9 18.06 11.97 1.31
C THR A 9 19.08 10.84 1.19
N ILE A 10 20.36 11.20 1.11
CA ILE A 10 21.51 10.29 1.25
C ILE A 10 21.96 10.33 2.70
N ALA A 11 21.74 9.28 3.47
CA ALA A 11 22.18 9.23 4.86
C ALA A 11 23.71 9.29 4.95
N ARG A 12 24.23 10.18 5.81
CA ARG A 12 25.67 10.46 5.94
C ARG A 12 26.18 10.20 7.35
N ASN A 13 27.44 9.90 7.44
CA ASN A 13 28.18 9.89 8.68
C ASN A 13 28.51 11.32 9.12
N PRO A 14 28.98 11.56 10.38
CA PRO A 14 29.38 12.87 10.84
C PRO A 14 30.52 13.54 10.03
N ASP A 15 31.33 12.73 9.34
CA ASP A 15 32.38 13.18 8.44
C ASP A 15 31.89 13.54 7.02
N GLY A 16 30.58 13.43 6.76
CA GLY A 16 29.95 13.70 5.47
C GLY A 16 30.00 12.53 4.47
N SER A 17 30.66 11.41 4.80
CA SER A 17 30.66 10.21 3.95
C SER A 17 29.29 9.54 3.91
N ALA A 18 28.91 8.94 2.76
CA ALA A 18 27.65 8.23 2.62
C ALA A 18 27.63 6.94 3.47
N ARG A 19 26.54 6.71 4.20
CA ARG A 19 26.31 5.47 4.98
C ARG A 19 25.80 4.30 4.14
N GLY A 20 25.45 4.55 2.87
CA GLY A 20 24.83 3.54 2.00
C GLY A 20 23.32 3.48 2.08
N THR A 21 22.66 4.23 2.95
CA THR A 21 21.20 4.33 3.02
C THR A 21 20.71 5.49 2.17
N LEU A 22 19.80 5.19 1.26
CA LEU A 22 19.07 6.16 0.43
C LEU A 22 17.60 6.16 0.87
N ARG A 23 17.05 7.35 1.09
CA ARG A 23 15.65 7.52 1.51
C ARG A 23 14.87 8.20 0.42
N GLU A 24 13.67 7.70 0.17
CA GLU A 24 12.71 8.11 -0.86
C GLU A 24 13.19 7.81 -2.30
N PRO A 25 12.23 7.66 -3.24
CA PRO A 25 12.51 7.23 -4.61
C PRO A 25 13.54 8.09 -5.34
N SER A 26 13.52 9.41 -5.15
CA SER A 26 14.46 10.33 -5.82
C SER A 26 15.92 10.06 -5.43
N ALA A 27 16.20 9.71 -4.16
CA ALA A 27 17.54 9.30 -3.76
C ALA A 27 17.86 7.86 -4.22
N MET A 28 16.91 6.95 -4.14
CA MET A 28 17.09 5.55 -4.59
C MET A 28 17.38 5.48 -6.09
N ASN A 29 16.74 6.33 -6.89
CA ASN A 29 16.94 6.39 -8.34
C ASN A 29 18.37 6.79 -8.75
N LEU A 30 19.14 7.44 -7.87
CA LEU A 30 20.57 7.67 -8.13
C LEU A 30 21.36 6.37 -8.35
N ILE A 31 20.88 5.25 -7.82
CA ILE A 31 21.48 3.93 -8.01
C ILE A 31 20.63 3.09 -8.98
N MET A 32 19.31 3.11 -8.83
CA MET A 32 18.42 2.29 -9.64
C MET A 32 18.54 2.57 -11.15
N ASN A 33 18.80 3.83 -11.52
CA ASN A 33 19.03 4.21 -12.93
C ASN A 33 20.32 3.58 -13.54
N HIS A 34 21.17 2.95 -12.71
CA HIS A 34 22.33 2.19 -13.17
C HIS A 34 22.13 0.68 -13.10
N ALA A 35 20.98 0.22 -12.62
CA ALA A 35 20.64 -1.20 -12.64
C ALA A 35 20.42 -1.66 -14.10
N PRO A 36 20.78 -2.89 -14.45
CA PRO A 36 20.45 -3.45 -15.76
C PRO A 36 18.95 -3.42 -16.02
N ASP A 37 18.55 -3.09 -17.25
CA ASP A 37 17.14 -3.17 -17.64
C ASP A 37 16.63 -4.61 -17.52
N ARG A 38 15.48 -4.77 -16.89
CA ARG A 38 14.78 -6.04 -16.84
C ARG A 38 14.01 -6.27 -18.14
N THR A 39 14.01 -7.49 -18.60
CA THR A 39 13.19 -7.89 -19.76
C THR A 39 11.85 -8.48 -19.29
N ILE A 40 10.84 -8.47 -20.17
CA ILE A 40 9.57 -9.18 -19.92
C ILE A 40 9.83 -10.66 -19.59
N LYS A 41 10.84 -11.28 -20.17
CA LYS A 41 11.22 -12.67 -19.86
C LYS A 41 11.68 -12.85 -18.42
N ASP A 42 12.46 -11.89 -17.90
CA ASP A 42 12.92 -11.91 -16.52
C ASP A 42 11.73 -11.73 -15.56
N ASP A 43 10.81 -10.82 -15.88
CA ASP A 43 9.61 -10.60 -15.09
C ASP A 43 8.67 -11.80 -15.11
N VAL A 44 8.47 -12.46 -16.26
CA VAL A 44 7.70 -13.72 -16.36
C VAL A 44 8.33 -14.83 -15.51
N ALA A 45 9.66 -14.94 -15.50
CA ALA A 45 10.35 -15.92 -14.66
C ALA A 45 10.17 -15.60 -13.15
N ALA A 46 10.20 -14.33 -12.77
CA ALA A 46 9.93 -13.88 -11.39
C ALA A 46 8.48 -14.16 -10.96
N ILE A 47 7.50 -13.90 -11.84
CA ILE A 47 6.08 -14.22 -11.61
C ILE A 47 5.87 -15.73 -11.43
N ALA A 48 6.50 -16.55 -12.27
CA ALA A 48 6.44 -18.01 -12.16
C ALA A 48 6.98 -18.49 -10.80
N TRP A 49 8.16 -17.97 -10.41
CA TRP A 49 8.78 -18.30 -9.14
C TRP A 49 7.92 -17.87 -7.95
N ALA A 50 7.38 -16.64 -7.97
CA ALA A 50 6.49 -16.15 -6.92
C ALA A 50 5.19 -16.98 -6.82
N SER A 51 4.60 -17.37 -7.97
CA SER A 51 3.41 -18.23 -8.01
C SER A 51 3.65 -19.57 -7.32
N ASP A 52 4.83 -20.18 -7.55
CA ASP A 52 5.20 -21.43 -6.90
C ASP A 52 5.32 -21.27 -5.38
N ARG A 53 5.95 -20.20 -4.90
CA ARG A 53 6.06 -19.89 -3.46
C ARG A 53 4.71 -19.69 -2.80
N TYR A 54 3.80 -18.99 -3.48
CA TYR A 54 2.44 -18.81 -2.99
C TYR A 54 1.69 -20.14 -2.88
N LEU A 55 1.73 -20.97 -3.91
CA LEU A 55 1.07 -22.28 -3.90
C LEU A 55 1.62 -23.21 -2.81
N GLU A 56 2.93 -23.25 -2.61
CA GLU A 56 3.57 -24.00 -1.51
C GLU A 56 3.04 -23.60 -0.13
N SER A 57 2.59 -22.36 0.00
CA SER A 57 2.01 -21.81 1.23
C SER A 57 0.49 -21.88 1.29
N GLY A 58 -0.15 -22.52 0.29
CA GLY A 58 -1.61 -22.65 0.19
C GLY A 58 -2.32 -21.39 -0.33
N VAL A 59 -1.58 -20.42 -0.86
CA VAL A 59 -2.16 -19.20 -1.48
C VAL A 59 -2.50 -19.49 -2.93
N THR A 60 -3.77 -19.42 -3.27
CA THR A 60 -4.29 -19.67 -4.64
C THR A 60 -4.73 -18.40 -5.36
N ALA A 61 -4.80 -17.27 -4.64
CA ALA A 61 -5.10 -15.96 -5.18
C ALA A 61 -4.32 -14.89 -4.42
N ALA A 62 -3.85 -13.87 -5.13
CA ALA A 62 -3.15 -12.73 -4.55
C ALA A 62 -3.50 -11.43 -5.29
N THR A 63 -3.11 -10.31 -4.72
CA THR A 63 -3.18 -9.00 -5.37
C THR A 63 -1.78 -8.42 -5.47
N ASP A 64 -1.43 -7.86 -6.63
CA ASP A 64 -0.27 -7.00 -6.74
C ASP A 64 -0.73 -5.55 -6.58
N ALA A 65 -0.41 -4.96 -5.44
CA ALA A 65 -0.88 -3.63 -5.07
C ALA A 65 0.01 -2.48 -5.58
N TRP A 66 0.90 -2.76 -6.53
CA TRP A 66 1.79 -1.75 -7.11
C TRP A 66 2.12 -2.07 -8.56
N VAL A 67 1.13 -1.93 -9.45
CA VAL A 67 1.32 -2.24 -10.87
C VAL A 67 1.49 -0.97 -11.69
N GLU A 68 2.69 -0.77 -12.21
CA GLU A 68 3.05 0.30 -13.14
C GLU A 68 2.95 -0.17 -14.61
N PRO A 69 2.93 0.77 -15.57
CA PRO A 69 3.06 0.44 -16.99
C PRO A 69 4.30 -0.43 -17.25
N GLY A 70 4.15 -1.47 -18.08
CA GLY A 70 5.20 -2.47 -18.36
C GLY A 70 5.12 -3.72 -17.45
N MET A 71 4.73 -3.59 -16.19
CA MET A 71 4.54 -4.74 -15.30
C MET A 71 3.31 -5.57 -15.70
N ALA A 72 2.23 -4.90 -16.10
CA ALA A 72 1.00 -5.58 -16.51
C ALA A 72 1.19 -6.45 -17.75
N GLU A 73 2.02 -6.02 -18.68
CA GLU A 73 2.38 -6.78 -19.89
C GLU A 73 3.12 -8.07 -19.54
N ALA A 74 3.96 -8.06 -18.51
CA ALA A 74 4.63 -9.27 -18.01
C ALA A 74 3.62 -10.24 -17.37
N TYR A 75 2.64 -9.74 -16.61
CA TYR A 75 1.55 -10.57 -16.08
C TYR A 75 0.71 -11.19 -17.19
N ILE A 76 0.35 -10.44 -18.22
CA ILE A 76 -0.38 -10.97 -19.39
C ILE A 76 0.45 -12.03 -20.12
N ALA A 77 1.76 -11.83 -20.28
CA ALA A 77 2.64 -12.83 -20.88
C ALA A 77 2.77 -14.09 -20.00
N ALA A 78 2.85 -13.94 -18.70
CA ALA A 78 2.89 -15.05 -17.74
C ALA A 78 1.59 -15.86 -17.74
N ASP A 79 0.43 -15.20 -17.80
CA ASP A 79 -0.87 -15.87 -17.91
C ASP A 79 -0.99 -16.65 -19.21
N LYS A 80 -0.71 -16.02 -20.35
CA LYS A 80 -0.75 -16.66 -21.69
C LYS A 80 0.19 -17.85 -21.83
N SER A 81 1.34 -17.82 -21.14
CA SER A 81 2.32 -18.91 -21.17
C SER A 81 2.05 -20.01 -20.13
N GLY A 82 1.09 -19.83 -19.23
CA GLY A 82 0.83 -20.72 -18.10
C GLY A 82 1.86 -20.61 -16.96
N ALA A 83 2.71 -19.58 -16.99
CA ALA A 83 3.70 -19.31 -15.94
C ALA A 83 3.03 -18.74 -14.67
N LEU A 84 1.94 -17.98 -14.82
CA LEU A 84 1.11 -17.54 -13.70
C LEU A 84 0.21 -18.69 -13.26
N LYS A 85 0.38 -19.17 -12.03
CA LYS A 85 -0.31 -20.38 -11.51
C LYS A 85 -1.43 -20.09 -10.53
N ILE A 86 -1.52 -18.86 -10.03
CA ILE A 86 -2.52 -18.38 -9.06
C ILE A 86 -3.36 -17.27 -9.69
N ASP A 87 -4.55 -17.04 -9.16
CA ASP A 87 -5.34 -15.89 -9.56
C ASP A 87 -4.68 -14.60 -9.05
N MET A 88 -4.57 -13.59 -9.91
CA MET A 88 -3.88 -12.33 -9.61
C MET A 88 -4.74 -11.13 -9.97
N ASP A 89 -5.03 -10.27 -8.99
CA ASP A 89 -5.67 -8.98 -9.26
C ASP A 89 -4.60 -7.87 -9.29
N LEU A 90 -4.53 -7.18 -10.41
CA LEU A 90 -3.57 -6.11 -10.67
C LEU A 90 -4.14 -4.77 -10.25
N PHE A 91 -3.54 -4.14 -9.25
CA PHE A 91 -3.93 -2.81 -8.79
C PHE A 91 -3.10 -1.75 -9.49
N LEU A 92 -3.73 -0.97 -10.35
CA LEU A 92 -3.07 0.02 -11.20
C LEU A 92 -2.69 1.25 -10.39
N LEU A 93 -1.40 1.56 -10.36
CA LEU A 93 -0.88 2.68 -9.58
C LEU A 93 -1.21 4.02 -10.24
N ALA A 94 -2.06 4.82 -9.57
CA ALA A 94 -2.27 6.22 -9.88
C ALA A 94 -1.33 7.10 -9.04
N GLN A 95 -0.65 8.04 -9.67
CA GLN A 95 0.28 9.00 -9.06
C GLN A 95 -0.14 10.43 -9.41
N PRO A 96 0.05 11.42 -8.53
CA PRO A 96 -0.44 12.79 -8.73
C PRO A 96 -0.01 13.40 -10.06
N ASP A 97 1.26 13.20 -10.42
CA ASP A 97 1.89 13.78 -11.61
C ASP A 97 1.49 13.16 -12.95
N SER A 98 0.84 11.99 -12.93
CA SER A 98 0.64 11.20 -14.16
C SER A 98 -0.72 10.50 -14.29
N TRP A 99 -1.56 10.50 -13.26
CA TRP A 99 -2.79 9.72 -13.29
C TRP A 99 -3.75 10.12 -14.44
N ARG A 100 -3.86 11.43 -14.75
CA ARG A 100 -4.75 11.91 -15.81
C ARG A 100 -4.35 11.37 -17.19
N GLU A 101 -3.06 11.32 -17.45
CA GLU A 101 -2.52 10.78 -18.70
C GLU A 101 -2.68 9.26 -18.80
N ARG A 102 -2.69 8.57 -17.65
CA ARG A 102 -2.80 7.11 -17.56
C ARG A 102 -4.24 6.57 -17.62
N VAL A 103 -5.28 7.42 -17.52
CA VAL A 103 -6.69 6.97 -17.53
C VAL A 103 -7.01 6.10 -18.75
N SER A 104 -6.61 6.54 -19.93
CA SER A 104 -6.86 5.80 -21.18
C SER A 104 -6.10 4.47 -21.24
N TYR A 105 -4.87 4.44 -20.70
CA TYR A 105 -4.08 3.23 -20.60
C TYR A 105 -4.72 2.22 -19.63
N PHE A 106 -5.17 2.66 -18.46
CA PHE A 106 -5.85 1.81 -17.49
C PHE A 106 -7.13 1.19 -18.05
N ALA A 107 -7.95 1.98 -18.73
CA ALA A 107 -9.16 1.49 -19.38
C ALA A 107 -8.86 0.47 -20.49
N LYS A 108 -7.83 0.70 -21.28
CA LYS A 108 -7.37 -0.23 -22.33
C LYS A 108 -6.87 -1.53 -21.72
N LEU A 109 -6.03 -1.46 -20.69
CA LEU A 109 -5.47 -2.63 -20.03
C LEU A 109 -6.55 -3.49 -19.37
N ARG A 110 -7.49 -2.87 -18.65
CA ARG A 110 -8.64 -3.58 -18.08
C ARG A 110 -9.42 -4.34 -19.15
N LYS A 111 -9.73 -3.69 -20.26
CA LYS A 111 -10.43 -4.30 -21.39
C LYS A 111 -9.63 -5.44 -22.04
N GLU A 112 -8.31 -5.30 -22.13
CA GLU A 112 -7.43 -6.36 -22.63
C GLU A 112 -7.48 -7.58 -21.74
N ILE A 113 -7.36 -7.41 -20.42
CA ILE A 113 -7.41 -8.50 -19.43
C ILE A 113 -8.79 -9.16 -19.44
N GLU A 114 -9.88 -8.39 -19.48
CA GLU A 114 -11.23 -8.93 -19.62
C GLU A 114 -11.41 -9.73 -20.92
N GLY A 115 -10.71 -9.34 -21.97
CA GLY A 115 -10.71 -10.03 -23.28
C GLY A 115 -9.92 -11.36 -23.30
N LEU A 116 -9.11 -11.68 -22.28
CA LEU A 116 -8.40 -12.96 -22.20
C LEU A 116 -9.35 -14.15 -21.95
N GLY A 117 -10.56 -13.90 -21.49
CA GLY A 117 -11.61 -14.88 -21.30
C GLY A 117 -11.55 -15.64 -19.97
N ALA A 118 -12.47 -16.60 -19.82
CA ALA A 118 -12.71 -17.29 -18.55
C ALA A 118 -11.56 -18.20 -18.06
N GLY A 119 -10.57 -18.46 -18.90
CA GLY A 119 -9.37 -19.25 -18.52
C GLY A 119 -8.24 -18.41 -17.95
N SER A 120 -8.32 -17.08 -18.06
CA SER A 120 -7.31 -16.17 -17.50
C SER A 120 -7.37 -16.14 -15.98
N LYS A 121 -6.21 -16.03 -15.37
CA LYS A 121 -6.01 -15.86 -13.93
C LYS A 121 -5.89 -14.39 -13.52
N LEU A 122 -6.08 -13.45 -14.45
CA LEU A 122 -5.90 -12.03 -14.22
C LEU A 122 -7.23 -11.31 -13.99
N ALA A 123 -7.22 -10.39 -13.05
CA ALA A 123 -8.21 -9.34 -12.87
C ALA A 123 -7.52 -7.97 -12.82
N CYS A 124 -8.24 -6.91 -13.19
CA CYS A 124 -7.72 -5.54 -13.18
C CYS A 124 -8.88 -4.57 -12.94
N LYS A 125 -9.33 -4.46 -11.69
CA LYS A 125 -10.53 -3.69 -11.31
C LYS A 125 -10.26 -2.68 -10.20
N THR A 126 -9.01 -2.50 -9.81
CA THR A 126 -8.65 -1.70 -8.65
C THR A 126 -7.61 -0.65 -9.01
N ILE A 127 -7.79 0.57 -8.51
CA ILE A 127 -6.81 1.65 -8.58
C ILE A 127 -6.12 1.76 -7.23
N LYS A 128 -4.79 1.73 -7.26
CA LYS A 128 -3.91 1.98 -6.11
C LYS A 128 -3.56 3.45 -6.03
N ILE A 129 -3.74 4.02 -4.86
CA ILE A 129 -3.35 5.39 -4.49
C ILE A 129 -2.42 5.31 -3.28
N ILE A 130 -1.31 6.02 -3.32
CA ILE A 130 -0.38 6.16 -2.18
C ILE A 130 -0.65 7.52 -1.54
N GLY A 131 -1.20 7.53 -0.31
CA GLY A 131 -1.59 8.75 0.38
C GLY A 131 -0.45 9.42 1.14
N ASP A 132 0.44 8.63 1.74
CA ASP A 132 1.57 9.12 2.54
C ASP A 132 2.75 8.14 2.53
N GLY A 133 3.75 8.42 3.35
CA GLY A 133 4.91 7.55 3.56
C GLY A 133 4.78 6.61 4.76
N ALA A 134 5.85 6.45 5.56
CA ALA A 134 5.93 5.51 6.68
C ALA A 134 6.34 6.19 7.99
N LEU A 135 5.83 5.71 9.13
CA LEU A 135 6.19 6.21 10.47
C LEU A 135 7.68 6.02 10.77
N SER A 136 8.25 4.87 10.39
CA SER A 136 9.67 4.58 10.58
C SER A 136 10.58 5.54 9.82
N ALA A 137 10.12 6.08 8.69
CA ALA A 137 10.86 7.08 7.91
C ALA A 137 10.60 8.52 8.36
N GLY A 138 9.54 8.78 9.16
CA GLY A 138 9.10 10.12 9.52
C GLY A 138 8.33 10.81 8.38
N THR A 139 7.80 10.06 7.44
CA THR A 139 7.10 10.57 6.24
C THR A 139 5.61 10.27 6.23
N ALA A 140 5.12 9.43 7.15
CA ALA A 140 3.67 9.25 7.34
C ALA A 140 3.02 10.57 7.77
N ALA A 141 1.88 10.92 7.17
CA ALA A 141 1.20 12.18 7.43
C ALA A 141 0.40 12.13 8.73
N LEU A 142 0.71 13.02 9.65
CA LEU A 142 0.12 13.09 11.00
C LEU A 142 -0.71 14.35 11.21
N LEU A 143 -1.79 14.24 11.99
CA LEU A 143 -2.60 15.37 12.45
C LEU A 143 -1.86 16.28 13.43
N SER A 144 -0.84 15.75 14.10
CA SER A 144 0.04 16.50 15.01
C SER A 144 1.50 16.17 14.71
N PRO A 145 2.43 17.11 14.86
CA PRO A 145 3.84 16.90 14.53
C PRO A 145 4.46 15.69 15.22
N TYR A 146 5.52 15.16 14.62
CA TYR A 146 6.38 14.15 15.23
C TYR A 146 7.03 14.71 16.52
N LEU A 147 7.25 13.85 17.52
CA LEU A 147 7.88 14.29 18.78
C LEU A 147 9.39 14.55 18.62
N ASP A 148 10.05 13.74 17.80
CA ASP A 148 11.47 13.87 17.50
C ASP A 148 11.76 14.97 16.45
N ASP A 149 10.73 15.44 15.74
CA ASP A 149 10.80 16.58 14.81
C ASP A 149 9.50 17.41 14.87
N PRO A 150 9.39 18.34 15.83
CA PRO A 150 8.19 19.19 15.96
C PRO A 150 7.93 20.14 14.77
N SER A 151 8.85 20.24 13.83
CA SER A 151 8.68 21.04 12.60
C SER A 151 8.00 20.25 11.47
N SER A 152 7.85 18.94 11.62
CA SER A 152 7.29 18.06 10.60
C SER A 152 6.08 17.30 11.10
N SER A 153 5.05 17.24 10.28
CA SER A 153 3.88 16.34 10.41
C SER A 153 3.88 15.24 9.33
N GLY A 154 5.01 14.97 8.70
CA GLY A 154 5.06 14.08 7.54
C GLY A 154 4.56 14.75 6.26
N LEU A 155 4.13 13.94 5.29
CA LEU A 155 3.77 14.43 3.96
C LEU A 155 2.55 13.69 3.42
N LEU A 156 1.50 14.43 3.07
CA LEU A 156 0.47 13.95 2.15
C LEU A 156 1.03 14.01 0.72
N ILE A 157 0.88 12.92 -0.01
CA ILE A 157 1.39 12.82 -1.40
C ILE A 157 0.45 13.50 -2.39
N TRP A 158 -0.83 13.58 -2.04
CA TRP A 158 -1.87 14.18 -2.86
C TRP A 158 -2.45 15.42 -2.21
N GLU A 159 -2.73 16.44 -3.01
CA GLU A 159 -3.63 17.52 -2.62
C GLU A 159 -5.08 17.01 -2.55
N ASP A 160 -5.89 17.56 -1.63
CA ASP A 160 -7.25 17.05 -1.36
C ASP A 160 -8.16 17.07 -2.60
N ASP A 161 -8.11 18.14 -3.36
CA ASP A 161 -8.95 18.29 -4.57
C ASP A 161 -8.47 17.32 -5.67
N GLU A 162 -7.18 17.09 -5.77
CA GLU A 162 -6.61 16.21 -6.80
C GLU A 162 -6.93 14.74 -6.55
N VAL A 163 -6.78 14.27 -5.30
CA VAL A 163 -7.14 12.88 -4.96
C VAL A 163 -8.64 12.67 -5.08
N LEU A 164 -9.46 13.69 -4.78
CA LEU A 164 -10.91 13.63 -4.97
C LEU A 164 -11.28 13.51 -6.46
N ASP A 165 -10.68 14.33 -7.32
CA ASP A 165 -10.89 14.27 -8.78
C ASP A 165 -10.57 12.87 -9.32
N ALA A 166 -9.42 12.30 -8.93
CA ALA A 166 -9.01 10.97 -9.33
C ALA A 166 -10.01 9.90 -8.82
N ALA A 167 -10.38 9.97 -7.54
CA ALA A 167 -11.31 9.05 -6.91
C ALA A 167 -12.69 9.07 -7.61
N VAL A 168 -13.25 10.26 -7.85
CA VAL A 168 -14.54 10.42 -8.53
C VAL A 168 -14.49 9.84 -9.94
N LEU A 169 -13.42 10.12 -10.70
CA LEU A 169 -13.31 9.60 -12.05
C LEU A 169 -13.22 8.07 -12.07
N PHE A 170 -12.31 7.49 -11.30
CA PHE A 170 -12.11 6.04 -11.31
C PHE A 170 -13.31 5.28 -10.75
N ASP A 171 -13.93 5.78 -9.68
CA ASP A 171 -15.16 5.19 -9.14
C ASP A 171 -16.32 5.23 -10.15
N SER A 172 -16.48 6.33 -10.92
CA SER A 172 -17.48 6.44 -11.97
C SER A 172 -17.29 5.43 -13.11
N GLN A 173 -16.06 4.95 -13.29
CA GLN A 173 -15.69 3.91 -14.24
C GLN A 173 -15.78 2.49 -13.64
N GLY A 174 -16.22 2.35 -12.39
CA GLY A 174 -16.37 1.07 -11.71
C GLY A 174 -15.04 0.46 -11.25
N TYR A 175 -14.03 1.26 -10.94
CA TYR A 175 -12.83 0.79 -10.25
C TYR A 175 -13.02 0.86 -8.73
N GLN A 176 -12.60 -0.18 -8.03
CA GLN A 176 -12.39 -0.15 -6.60
C GLN A 176 -11.20 0.76 -6.27
N LEU A 177 -11.26 1.49 -5.16
CA LEU A 177 -10.13 2.26 -4.66
C LEU A 177 -9.41 1.49 -3.55
N HIS A 178 -8.08 1.42 -3.63
CA HIS A 178 -7.19 0.85 -2.64
C HIS A 178 -6.16 1.90 -2.25
N MET A 179 -6.35 2.54 -1.09
CA MET A 179 -5.59 3.71 -0.66
C MET A 179 -4.61 3.31 0.44
N HIS A 180 -3.32 3.54 0.22
CA HIS A 180 -2.31 3.46 1.27
C HIS A 180 -2.47 4.68 2.20
N ALA A 181 -2.63 4.43 3.48
CA ALA A 181 -2.63 5.47 4.49
C ALA A 181 -2.09 4.90 5.82
N ILE A 182 -0.96 5.40 6.26
CA ILE A 182 -0.26 4.98 7.48
C ILE A 182 -0.52 5.95 8.62
N GLY A 183 -0.33 7.25 8.40
CA GLY A 183 -0.59 8.29 9.39
C GLY A 183 -2.07 8.66 9.51
N ASP A 184 -2.45 9.18 10.66
CA ASP A 184 -3.83 9.56 10.96
C ASP A 184 -4.37 10.69 10.06
N ALA A 185 -3.51 11.60 9.57
CA ALA A 185 -3.91 12.60 8.58
C ALA A 185 -4.20 11.98 7.21
N ALA A 186 -3.38 11.01 6.76
CA ALA A 186 -3.62 10.31 5.50
C ALA A 186 -4.88 9.43 5.57
N VAL A 187 -5.12 8.76 6.71
CA VAL A 187 -6.37 8.01 6.93
C VAL A 187 -7.57 8.93 6.85
N ARG A 188 -7.51 10.12 7.46
CA ARG A 188 -8.58 11.14 7.38
C ARG A 188 -8.81 11.60 5.96
N GLN A 189 -7.76 11.97 5.22
CA GLN A 189 -7.86 12.35 3.81
C GLN A 189 -8.52 11.25 2.96
N ALA A 190 -8.12 9.99 3.16
CA ALA A 190 -8.72 8.86 2.43
C ALA A 190 -10.22 8.70 2.75
N LEU A 191 -10.62 8.81 4.02
CA LEU A 191 -12.02 8.74 4.43
C LEU A 191 -12.84 9.90 3.88
N ASP A 192 -12.31 11.14 3.94
CA ASP A 192 -12.95 12.33 3.39
C ASP A 192 -13.15 12.22 1.88
N THR A 193 -12.13 11.72 1.18
CA THR A 193 -12.18 11.45 -0.26
C THR A 193 -13.27 10.44 -0.60
N ILE A 194 -13.31 9.29 0.11
CA ILE A 194 -14.33 8.25 -0.11
C ILE A 194 -15.73 8.76 0.17
N GLU A 195 -15.92 9.55 1.22
CA GLU A 195 -17.20 10.13 1.60
C GLU A 195 -17.72 11.10 0.53
N LYS A 196 -16.88 12.05 0.10
CA LYS A 196 -17.22 13.03 -0.96
C LYS A 196 -17.46 12.35 -2.30
N MET A 197 -16.60 11.42 -2.69
CA MET A 197 -16.77 10.62 -3.91
C MET A 197 -18.10 9.85 -3.92
N ALA A 198 -18.47 9.22 -2.81
CA ALA A 198 -19.70 8.46 -2.68
C ALA A 198 -20.95 9.34 -2.71
N ALA A 199 -20.83 10.64 -2.34
CA ALA A 199 -21.90 11.62 -2.45
C ALA A 199 -22.08 12.13 -3.90
N ILE A 200 -21.00 12.16 -4.70
CA ILE A 200 -21.01 12.64 -6.08
C ILE A 200 -21.50 11.55 -7.04
N ASN A 201 -20.99 10.34 -6.91
CA ASN A 201 -21.25 9.27 -7.87
C ASN A 201 -22.45 8.40 -7.50
N SER A 202 -23.04 7.73 -8.50
CA SER A 202 -24.11 6.77 -8.31
C SER A 202 -23.69 5.61 -7.40
N LYS A 203 -24.64 5.05 -6.64
CA LYS A 203 -24.38 3.94 -5.71
C LYS A 203 -24.09 2.64 -6.47
N TRP A 204 -23.03 1.96 -6.05
CA TRP A 204 -22.68 0.60 -6.44
C TRP A 204 -21.88 -0.08 -5.32
N ASP A 205 -21.55 -1.37 -5.43
CA ASP A 205 -20.79 -2.12 -4.42
C ASP A 205 -19.27 -1.83 -4.53
N ARG A 206 -18.85 -0.67 -4.04
CA ARG A 206 -17.51 -0.10 -4.18
C ARG A 206 -16.43 -0.86 -3.41
N ARG A 207 -16.73 -1.25 -2.19
CA ARG A 207 -15.79 -1.88 -1.25
C ARG A 207 -14.44 -1.17 -1.18
N PRO A 208 -14.38 0.15 -0.94
CA PRO A 208 -13.10 0.85 -0.90
C PRO A 208 -12.23 0.31 0.23
N VAL A 209 -10.92 0.30 0.02
CA VAL A 209 -9.94 -0.25 0.97
C VAL A 209 -8.99 0.86 1.41
N ILE A 210 -8.77 0.99 2.71
CA ILE A 210 -7.63 1.70 3.28
C ILE A 210 -6.66 0.66 3.81
N VAL A 211 -5.47 0.60 3.20
CA VAL A 211 -4.43 -0.37 3.57
C VAL A 211 -3.44 0.25 4.54
N HIS A 212 -2.93 -0.58 5.42
CA HIS A 212 -2.11 -0.31 6.59
C HIS A 212 -2.93 0.28 7.73
N ALA A 213 -3.57 1.44 7.58
CA ALA A 213 -4.38 2.07 8.62
C ALA A 213 -3.70 1.98 10.00
N GLN A 214 -2.37 2.26 10.02
CA GLN A 214 -1.51 1.95 11.16
C GLN A 214 -1.84 2.83 12.34
N LEU A 215 -1.94 4.14 12.13
CA LEU A 215 -2.38 5.12 13.12
C LEU A 215 -3.72 5.71 12.69
N ILE A 216 -4.71 5.65 13.56
CA ILE A 216 -6.06 6.16 13.28
C ILE A 216 -6.51 7.02 14.45
N ASP A 217 -6.95 8.24 14.14
CA ASP A 217 -7.63 9.10 15.12
C ASP A 217 -8.93 8.41 15.60
N PRO A 218 -9.21 8.36 16.91
CA PRO A 218 -10.44 7.74 17.43
C PRO A 218 -11.74 8.26 16.81
N GLN A 219 -11.78 9.50 16.34
CA GLN A 219 -12.94 10.09 15.68
C GLN A 219 -13.20 9.46 14.29
N ASP A 220 -12.16 8.94 13.63
CA ASP A 220 -12.26 8.35 12.29
C ASP A 220 -12.63 6.85 12.31
N LEU A 221 -12.45 6.16 13.44
CA LEU A 221 -12.77 4.72 13.56
C LEU A 221 -14.21 4.37 13.12
N PRO A 222 -15.27 5.09 13.57
CA PRO A 222 -16.64 4.77 13.17
C PRO A 222 -16.90 4.98 11.67
N ARG A 223 -16.10 5.82 11.01
CA ARG A 223 -16.27 6.17 9.59
C ARG A 223 -15.99 4.98 8.67
N PHE A 224 -15.10 4.07 9.06
CA PHE A 224 -14.87 2.85 8.29
C PHE A 224 -16.16 2.04 8.11
N ALA A 225 -16.92 1.83 9.17
CA ALA A 225 -18.19 1.11 9.10
C ALA A 225 -19.26 1.90 8.33
N SER A 226 -19.42 3.19 8.62
CA SER A 226 -20.48 4.02 8.02
C SER A 226 -20.28 4.24 6.52
N LEU A 227 -19.03 4.31 6.04
CA LEU A 227 -18.67 4.45 4.63
C LEU A 227 -18.47 3.11 3.91
N GLY A 228 -18.54 1.97 4.63
CA GLY A 228 -18.33 0.64 4.06
C GLY A 228 -16.87 0.38 3.67
N VAL A 229 -15.93 1.12 4.27
CA VAL A 229 -14.50 0.98 4.03
C VAL A 229 -13.97 -0.30 4.67
N ILE A 230 -13.14 -1.02 3.93
CA ILE A 230 -12.41 -2.20 4.43
C ILE A 230 -11.05 -1.72 4.96
N ALA A 231 -10.76 -2.00 6.22
CA ALA A 231 -9.42 -1.79 6.77
C ALA A 231 -8.55 -3.02 6.46
N ASN A 232 -7.52 -2.85 5.64
CA ASN A 232 -6.58 -3.91 5.31
C ASN A 232 -5.31 -3.76 6.15
N TYR A 233 -5.01 -4.75 6.97
CA TYR A 233 -3.84 -4.74 7.84
C TYR A 233 -2.81 -5.77 7.40
N GLN A 234 -1.54 -5.53 7.77
CA GLN A 234 -0.45 -6.48 7.67
C GLN A 234 -0.26 -7.15 9.05
N PRO A 235 -0.71 -8.40 9.23
CA PRO A 235 -0.74 -9.02 10.56
C PRO A 235 0.62 -9.04 11.25
N LEU A 236 1.69 -9.30 10.48
CA LEU A 236 3.06 -9.36 11.02
C LEU A 236 3.61 -7.99 11.47
N TRP A 237 2.91 -6.88 11.19
CA TRP A 237 3.29 -5.54 11.68
C TRP A 237 2.62 -5.19 13.01
N THR A 238 1.65 -5.99 13.47
CA THR A 238 0.78 -5.63 14.60
C THR A 238 1.33 -5.96 15.97
N TYR A 239 2.59 -6.39 16.11
CA TYR A 239 3.27 -6.57 17.39
C TYR A 239 4.41 -5.55 17.56
N LEU A 240 4.89 -5.40 18.79
CA LEU A 240 5.98 -4.47 19.13
C LEU A 240 7.34 -5.08 18.77
N ASP A 241 7.72 -4.98 17.51
CA ASP A 241 9.02 -5.38 17.00
C ASP A 241 10.13 -4.35 17.35
N PRO A 242 11.41 -4.64 17.06
CA PRO A 242 12.49 -3.69 17.28
C PRO A 242 12.32 -2.37 16.52
N MET A 243 11.81 -2.41 15.28
CA MET A 243 11.55 -1.20 14.48
C MET A 243 10.53 -0.29 15.18
N ASN A 244 9.43 -0.88 15.68
CA ASN A 244 8.43 -0.12 16.42
C ASN A 244 9.04 0.53 17.67
N LYS A 245 9.79 -0.24 18.48
CA LYS A 245 10.36 0.23 19.74
C LYS A 245 11.44 1.30 19.54
N GLU A 246 12.31 1.12 18.55
CA GLU A 246 13.50 1.93 18.40
C GLU A 246 13.29 3.15 17.48
N LEU A 247 12.38 3.05 16.50
CA LEU A 247 12.17 4.10 15.51
C LEU A 247 10.80 4.76 15.62
N ILE A 248 9.72 3.99 15.78
CA ILE A 248 8.36 4.54 15.70
C ILE A 248 7.91 5.12 17.05
N ALA A 249 8.06 4.37 18.14
CA ALA A 249 7.60 4.80 19.45
C ALA A 249 8.20 6.14 19.91
N PRO A 250 9.51 6.42 19.73
CA PRO A 250 10.08 7.73 20.06
C PRO A 250 9.48 8.88 19.24
N ARG A 251 9.08 8.62 17.98
CA ARG A 251 8.49 9.61 17.08
C ARG A 251 7.07 9.98 17.47
N LEU A 252 6.30 9.02 17.97
CA LEU A 252 4.88 9.19 18.30
C LEU A 252 4.66 9.56 19.77
N GLY A 253 5.49 9.08 20.68
CA GLY A 253 5.26 9.09 22.11
C GLY A 253 4.21 8.05 22.53
N ASP A 254 4.13 7.76 23.84
CA ASP A 254 3.37 6.66 24.38
C ASP A 254 1.88 6.67 24.00
N ALA A 255 1.25 7.84 24.04
CA ALA A 255 -0.20 7.96 23.77
C ALA A 255 -0.55 7.59 22.32
N ARG A 256 0.14 8.16 21.34
CA ARG A 256 -0.09 7.84 19.93
C ARG A 256 0.43 6.45 19.56
N ASN A 257 1.56 6.03 20.16
CA ASN A 257 2.09 4.69 19.97
C ASN A 257 1.10 3.60 20.40
N ALA A 258 0.35 3.82 21.48
CA ALA A 258 -0.70 2.91 21.93
C ALA A 258 -1.92 2.84 20.98
N GLN A 259 -2.07 3.80 20.08
CA GLN A 259 -3.16 3.84 19.08
C GLN A 259 -2.82 3.14 17.77
N GLN A 260 -1.62 2.56 17.62
CA GLN A 260 -1.28 1.81 16.43
C GLN A 260 -2.06 0.49 16.36
N TYR A 261 -2.51 0.14 15.14
CA TYR A 261 -3.17 -1.13 14.84
C TYR A 261 -4.33 -1.46 15.79
N GLN A 262 -5.31 -0.58 15.87
CA GLN A 262 -6.48 -0.69 16.76
C GLN A 262 -7.48 -1.76 16.28
N LEU A 263 -7.02 -3.00 16.03
CA LEU A 263 -7.82 -4.09 15.44
C LEU A 263 -9.12 -4.35 16.20
N ALA A 264 -9.05 -4.47 17.52
CA ALA A 264 -10.23 -4.74 18.36
C ALA A 264 -11.24 -3.58 18.31
N SER A 265 -10.77 -2.32 18.31
CA SER A 265 -11.62 -1.14 18.18
C SER A 265 -12.27 -1.09 16.80
N MET A 266 -11.51 -1.43 15.75
CA MET A 266 -12.01 -1.49 14.38
C MET A 266 -13.12 -2.55 14.23
N VAL A 267 -12.94 -3.76 14.77
CA VAL A 267 -13.98 -4.78 14.78
C VAL A 267 -15.23 -4.31 15.55
N LYS A 268 -15.03 -3.70 16.73
CA LYS A 268 -16.13 -3.17 17.56
C LYS A 268 -16.89 -2.04 16.88
N SER A 269 -16.26 -1.27 16.01
CA SER A 269 -16.92 -0.23 15.21
C SER A 269 -17.85 -0.80 14.12
N GLY A 270 -17.81 -2.11 13.85
CA GLY A 270 -18.55 -2.76 12.79
C GLY A 270 -17.86 -2.70 11.41
N ALA A 271 -16.65 -2.19 11.33
CA ALA A 271 -15.89 -2.16 10.09
C ALA A 271 -15.44 -3.56 9.65
N ARG A 272 -15.33 -3.75 8.34
CA ARG A 272 -14.76 -4.98 7.77
C ARG A 272 -13.24 -4.93 7.83
N LEU A 273 -12.64 -6.06 8.20
CA LEU A 273 -11.20 -6.24 8.14
C LEU A 273 -10.82 -7.17 7.00
N SER A 274 -9.66 -6.92 6.41
CA SER A 274 -8.94 -7.86 5.56
C SER A 274 -7.45 -7.84 5.93
N TYR A 275 -6.73 -8.84 5.48
CA TYR A 275 -5.31 -8.97 5.78
C TYR A 275 -4.50 -9.21 4.50
N GLY A 276 -3.30 -8.68 4.48
CA GLY A 276 -2.31 -8.87 3.41
C GLY A 276 -0.92 -8.95 4.01
N SER A 277 0.03 -9.48 3.28
CA SER A 277 1.43 -9.60 3.74
C SER A 277 2.26 -8.37 3.44
N ASP A 278 1.90 -7.64 2.41
CA ASP A 278 2.77 -6.62 1.79
C ASP A 278 4.16 -7.21 1.43
N TRP A 279 4.15 -8.49 0.98
CA TRP A 279 5.38 -9.16 0.57
C TRP A 279 6.02 -8.40 -0.62
N PRO A 280 7.35 -8.15 -0.58
CA PRO A 280 8.37 -8.79 0.29
C PRO A 280 8.69 -8.05 1.60
N VAL A 281 7.91 -7.04 2.02
CA VAL A 281 8.17 -6.34 3.29
C VAL A 281 8.09 -7.31 4.47
N THR A 282 7.08 -8.18 4.49
CA THR A 282 7.01 -9.29 5.44
C THR A 282 6.67 -10.61 4.73
N SER A 283 6.66 -11.70 5.47
CA SER A 283 6.42 -13.05 4.93
C SER A 283 5.04 -13.17 4.27
N TYR A 284 5.00 -13.84 3.12
CA TYR A 284 3.78 -14.18 2.39
C TYR A 284 3.02 -15.38 2.96
N ILE A 285 3.54 -16.05 4.00
CA ILE A 285 2.94 -17.27 4.59
C ILE A 285 1.73 -16.88 5.46
N PRO A 286 0.47 -17.18 5.06
CA PRO A 286 -0.71 -16.70 5.76
C PRO A 286 -0.83 -17.25 7.18
N LEU A 287 -0.54 -18.54 7.38
CA LEU A 287 -0.69 -19.18 8.68
C LEU A 287 0.25 -18.60 9.74
N ALA A 288 1.47 -18.22 9.35
CA ALA A 288 2.41 -17.54 10.25
C ALA A 288 1.88 -16.17 10.73
N ALA A 289 1.07 -15.54 9.89
CA ALA A 289 0.53 -14.21 10.17
C ALA A 289 -0.76 -14.23 11.01
N LEU A 290 -1.63 -15.25 10.87
CA LEU A 290 -2.97 -15.25 11.47
C LEU A 290 -2.99 -15.21 13.01
N ALA A 291 -2.01 -15.77 13.67
CA ALA A 291 -1.96 -15.79 15.14
C ALA A 291 -1.55 -14.43 15.74
N VAL A 292 -0.77 -13.63 15.02
CA VAL A 292 -0.24 -12.35 15.52
C VAL A 292 -1.32 -11.34 15.89
N PRO A 293 -2.36 -11.09 15.10
CA PRO A 293 -3.42 -10.15 15.44
C PRO A 293 -4.19 -10.48 16.73
N THR A 294 -4.27 -11.75 17.07
CA THR A 294 -5.00 -12.21 18.26
C THR A 294 -4.15 -12.10 19.53
N HIS A 295 -2.86 -12.37 19.44
CA HIS A 295 -1.95 -12.42 20.59
C HIS A 295 -1.09 -11.17 20.73
N ARG A 296 -0.90 -10.40 19.66
CA ARG A 296 0.00 -9.22 19.60
C ARG A 296 1.43 -9.55 20.04
N GLN A 297 1.89 -10.73 19.68
CA GLN A 297 3.21 -11.26 20.00
C GLN A 297 3.97 -11.63 18.74
N SER A 298 5.29 -11.63 18.82
CA SER A 298 6.15 -12.11 17.77
C SER A 298 5.84 -13.56 17.40
N PRO A 299 5.89 -13.94 16.10
CA PRO A 299 5.62 -15.32 15.66
C PRO A 299 6.44 -16.40 16.37
N ASP A 300 7.69 -16.10 16.74
CA ASP A 300 8.58 -16.99 17.48
C ASP A 300 8.21 -17.20 18.95
N ARG A 301 7.24 -16.44 19.48
CA ARG A 301 6.72 -16.53 20.84
C ARG A 301 5.29 -17.07 20.91
N LEU A 302 4.74 -17.46 19.78
CA LEU A 302 3.43 -18.09 19.73
C LEU A 302 3.54 -19.57 20.13
N PRO A 303 2.56 -20.12 20.85
CA PRO A 303 2.56 -21.51 21.30
C PRO A 303 2.55 -22.51 20.13
#